data_d129e17881d86b0e78ed34602a974b93
#
_entry.id   d129e17881d86b0e78ed34602a974b93
#
_cell.length_a   1.000
_cell.length_b   1.000
_cell.length_c   1.000
_cell.angle_alpha   90.00
_cell.angle_beta   90.00
_cell.angle_gamma   90.00
#
_symmetry.space_group_name_H-M   'P 1'
#
loop_
_entity.id
_entity.type
_entity.pdbx_description
1 polymer ?
#
loop_
_entity_poly.entity_id
_entity_poly.type
_entity_poly.pdbx_seq_one_letter_code
_entity_poly.pdbx_strand_id
1 'polypeptide(L)'
;MNKNVCIASGVVLAWLLLATPYVSALDSDRDQPIQIEADEAVRDEMMGETRYEGNVVLTQGSLRITADRIAIRHDAKGADAILATGQPATLIQQPTPEQAPVEASALRIEYRRSEDLVRLMDEAKIKQDGSTLSGDHIDYIVSQRTVKAAGNAGSGGDGRVEVVIPPENLRSEAAND
;
A
#
# COMPACT_ATOMS: atom_id res chain seq x y z
N MET A 1 38.87 -76.80 -1.65
CA MET A 1 37.55 -76.76 -2.32
C MET A 1 36.67 -75.87 -1.53
N ASN A 2 36.73 -74.54 -1.74
CA ASN A 2 35.86 -73.57 -1.08
C ASN A 2 35.48 -72.50 -2.09
N LYS A 3 34.21 -72.46 -2.41
CA LYS A 3 33.59 -71.46 -3.32
C LYS A 3 33.11 -70.31 -2.46
N ASN A 4 33.76 -69.15 -2.56
CA ASN A 4 33.30 -67.93 -1.96
C ASN A 4 32.44 -67.16 -2.98
N VAL A 5 31.15 -67.08 -2.67
CA VAL A 5 30.18 -66.27 -3.42
C VAL A 5 30.21 -64.87 -2.82
N CYS A 6 30.72 -63.89 -3.54
CA CYS A 6 30.61 -62.49 -3.20
C CYS A 6 29.26 -61.95 -3.64
N ILE A 7 28.41 -61.61 -2.70
CA ILE A 7 27.16 -60.91 -2.93
C ILE A 7 27.48 -59.40 -2.98
N ALA A 8 27.45 -58.82 -4.16
CA ALA A 8 27.55 -57.37 -4.35
C ALA A 8 26.22 -56.70 -4.01
N SER A 9 26.16 -56.08 -2.82
CA SER A 9 25.02 -55.26 -2.43
C SER A 9 25.13 -53.92 -3.11
N GLY A 10 24.30 -53.72 -4.14
CA GLY A 10 24.14 -52.41 -4.81
C GLY A 10 23.31 -51.46 -3.97
N VAL A 11 23.96 -50.46 -3.37
CA VAL A 11 23.29 -49.34 -2.71
C VAL A 11 22.83 -48.38 -3.80
N VAL A 12 21.55 -48.42 -4.12
CA VAL A 12 20.88 -47.40 -4.94
C VAL A 12 20.58 -46.21 -4.04
N LEU A 13 21.45 -45.21 -4.10
CA LEU A 13 21.25 -43.94 -3.42
C LEU A 13 20.23 -43.11 -4.24
N ALA A 14 18.96 -43.20 -3.86
CA ALA A 14 17.89 -42.38 -4.42
C ALA A 14 18.08 -40.92 -4.00
N TRP A 15 18.58 -40.08 -4.91
CA TRP A 15 18.58 -38.63 -4.76
C TRP A 15 17.15 -38.14 -4.86
N LEU A 16 16.50 -37.94 -3.72
CA LEU A 16 15.28 -37.15 -3.62
C LEU A 16 15.67 -35.68 -3.88
N LEU A 17 15.48 -35.21 -5.10
CA LEU A 17 15.49 -33.79 -5.43
C LEU A 17 14.31 -33.15 -4.72
N LEU A 18 14.57 -32.57 -3.55
CA LEU A 18 13.68 -31.64 -2.85
C LEU A 18 13.57 -30.40 -3.77
N ALA A 19 12.57 -30.38 -4.63
CA ALA A 19 12.11 -29.18 -5.31
C ALA A 19 11.57 -28.25 -4.24
N THR A 20 12.41 -27.36 -3.68
CA THR A 20 11.95 -26.27 -2.84
C THR A 20 11.13 -25.35 -3.71
N PRO A 21 9.84 -25.10 -3.39
CA PRO A 21 9.10 -24.05 -4.07
C PRO A 21 9.85 -22.75 -3.83
N TYR A 22 10.28 -22.09 -4.90
CA TYR A 22 10.73 -20.71 -4.83
C TYR A 22 9.50 -19.88 -4.42
N VAL A 23 9.38 -19.58 -3.13
CA VAL A 23 8.48 -18.55 -2.67
C VAL A 23 9.10 -17.24 -3.16
N SER A 24 8.60 -16.75 -4.29
CA SER A 24 8.90 -15.41 -4.76
C SER A 24 8.26 -14.47 -3.74
N ALA A 25 9.05 -13.93 -2.80
CA ALA A 25 8.62 -12.80 -2.02
C ALA A 25 8.34 -11.67 -3.03
N LEU A 26 7.12 -11.18 -3.10
CA LEU A 26 6.82 -9.94 -3.80
C LEU A 26 7.69 -8.87 -3.16
N ASP A 27 8.57 -8.28 -3.98
CA ASP A 27 9.30 -7.09 -3.56
C ASP A 27 8.26 -6.10 -3.04
N SER A 28 8.47 -5.58 -1.84
CA SER A 28 7.51 -4.62 -1.28
C SER A 28 7.43 -3.43 -2.23
N ASP A 29 6.26 -2.80 -2.37
CA ASP A 29 6.10 -1.60 -3.21
C ASP A 29 7.18 -0.56 -2.93
N ARG A 30 7.69 -0.50 -1.70
CA ARG A 30 8.73 0.42 -1.24
C ARG A 30 10.10 0.21 -1.86
N ASP A 31 10.38 -1.00 -2.32
CA ASP A 31 11.65 -1.35 -2.94
C ASP A 31 11.62 -1.08 -4.45
N GLN A 32 10.41 -0.79 -4.99
CA GLN A 32 10.23 -0.43 -6.39
C GLN A 32 10.58 1.04 -6.64
N PRO A 33 11.09 1.39 -7.83
CA PRO A 33 11.36 2.78 -8.19
C PRO A 33 10.07 3.61 -8.20
N ILE A 34 10.16 4.85 -7.74
CA ILE A 34 9.10 5.84 -7.89
C ILE A 34 9.19 6.42 -9.30
N GLN A 35 8.09 6.37 -10.05
CA GLN A 35 7.92 7.01 -11.34
C GLN A 35 6.89 8.13 -11.21
N ILE A 36 7.15 9.30 -11.81
CA ILE A 36 6.26 10.46 -11.73
C ILE A 36 6.12 11.06 -13.12
N GLU A 37 4.88 11.30 -13.50
CA GLU A 37 4.47 12.03 -14.69
C GLU A 37 3.76 13.31 -14.25
N ALA A 38 4.06 14.45 -14.84
CA ALA A 38 3.47 15.76 -14.54
C ALA A 38 3.68 16.72 -15.71
N ASP A 39 2.90 17.81 -15.74
CA ASP A 39 3.07 18.86 -16.75
C ASP A 39 4.31 19.74 -16.44
N GLU A 40 4.62 19.92 -15.13
CA GLU A 40 5.74 20.73 -14.66
C GLU A 40 6.41 20.09 -13.43
N ALA A 41 7.73 20.26 -13.31
CA ALA A 41 8.49 19.82 -12.14
C ALA A 41 9.51 20.90 -11.73
N VAL A 42 9.54 21.23 -10.43
CA VAL A 42 10.48 22.17 -9.82
C VAL A 42 11.17 21.54 -8.63
N ARG A 43 12.49 21.50 -8.65
CA ARG A 43 13.30 21.03 -7.53
C ARG A 43 13.94 22.21 -6.79
N ASP A 44 13.66 22.32 -5.51
CA ASP A 44 14.30 23.24 -4.59
C ASP A 44 15.32 22.48 -3.73
N GLU A 45 16.59 22.63 -4.05
CA GLU A 45 17.67 21.94 -3.32
C GLU A 45 17.91 22.54 -1.92
N MET A 46 17.58 23.81 -1.72
CA MET A 46 17.74 24.45 -0.41
C MET A 46 16.69 23.98 0.59
N MET A 47 15.47 23.76 0.10
CA MET A 47 14.37 23.22 0.90
C MET A 47 14.36 21.68 0.95
N GLY A 48 15.13 21.02 0.10
CA GLY A 48 15.12 19.57 -0.04
C GLY A 48 13.77 19.04 -0.55
N GLU A 49 13.08 19.82 -1.40
CA GLU A 49 11.73 19.50 -1.89
C GLU A 49 11.69 19.50 -3.42
N THR A 50 10.96 18.54 -3.98
CA THR A 50 10.61 18.54 -5.40
C THR A 50 9.10 18.65 -5.52
N ARG A 51 8.60 19.60 -6.32
CA ARG A 51 7.17 19.80 -6.62
C ARG A 51 6.89 19.43 -8.05
N TYR A 52 5.78 18.75 -8.24
CA TYR A 52 5.21 18.35 -9.52
C TYR A 52 3.82 18.96 -9.61
N GLU A 53 3.47 19.57 -10.74
CA GLU A 53 2.20 20.27 -10.96
C GLU A 53 1.58 19.89 -12.28
N GLY A 54 0.24 19.80 -12.30
CA GLY A 54 -0.58 19.49 -13.48
C GLY A 54 -0.63 17.99 -13.80
N ASN A 55 -1.81 17.40 -13.73
CA ASN A 55 -2.09 15.99 -14.11
C ASN A 55 -1.11 14.99 -13.52
N VAL A 56 -0.72 15.18 -12.26
CA VAL A 56 0.37 14.42 -11.66
C VAL A 56 -0.07 12.99 -11.39
N VAL A 57 0.75 12.04 -11.86
CA VAL A 57 0.62 10.60 -11.59
C VAL A 57 1.93 10.10 -11.00
N LEU A 58 1.85 9.55 -9.80
CA LEU A 58 2.97 8.86 -9.13
C LEU A 58 2.65 7.38 -9.04
N THR A 59 3.62 6.54 -9.41
CA THR A 59 3.53 5.08 -9.28
C THR A 59 4.74 4.53 -8.55
N GLN A 60 4.51 3.53 -7.67
CA GLN A 60 5.56 2.76 -7.01
C GLN A 60 5.03 1.34 -6.71
N GLY A 61 5.45 0.35 -7.49
CA GLY A 61 4.87 -0.98 -7.43
C GLY A 61 3.37 -0.96 -7.72
N SER A 62 2.55 -1.42 -6.79
CA SER A 62 1.08 -1.37 -6.88
C SER A 62 0.48 -0.02 -6.48
N LEU A 63 1.26 0.82 -5.78
CA LEU A 63 0.83 2.15 -5.36
C LEU A 63 0.71 3.08 -6.57
N ARG A 64 -0.44 3.72 -6.71
CA ARG A 64 -0.71 4.78 -7.69
C ARG A 64 -1.38 5.96 -6.99
N ILE A 65 -0.81 7.15 -7.14
CA ILE A 65 -1.39 8.40 -6.64
C ILE A 65 -1.65 9.31 -7.85
N THR A 66 -2.84 9.89 -7.93
CA THR A 66 -3.17 10.94 -8.90
C THR A 66 -3.59 12.21 -8.17
N ALA A 67 -3.11 13.37 -8.64
CA ALA A 67 -3.35 14.64 -7.98
C ALA A 67 -3.12 15.82 -8.94
N ASP A 68 -3.58 17.02 -8.56
CA ASP A 68 -3.25 18.26 -9.27
C ASP A 68 -1.82 18.69 -8.99
N ARG A 69 -1.33 18.36 -7.77
CA ARG A 69 0.03 18.67 -7.31
C ARG A 69 0.55 17.58 -6.39
N ILE A 70 1.82 17.24 -6.52
CA ILE A 70 2.56 16.39 -5.57
C ILE A 70 3.84 17.12 -5.16
N ALA A 71 4.07 17.24 -3.85
CA ALA A 71 5.32 17.69 -3.27
C ALA A 71 6.02 16.51 -2.58
N ILE A 72 7.29 16.28 -2.90
CA ILE A 72 8.12 15.24 -2.29
C ILE A 72 9.21 15.92 -1.49
N ARG A 73 9.22 15.66 -0.19
CA ARG A 73 10.30 16.07 0.71
C ARG A 73 11.33 14.97 0.81
N HIS A 74 12.59 15.37 0.69
CA HIS A 74 13.73 14.48 0.78
C HIS A 74 14.46 14.70 2.10
N ASP A 75 14.81 13.62 2.78
CA ASP A 75 15.76 13.61 3.88
C ASP A 75 17.11 13.01 3.42
N ALA A 76 18.04 12.79 4.36
CA ALA A 76 19.34 12.19 4.07
C ALA A 76 19.26 10.73 3.57
N LYS A 77 18.10 10.07 3.71
CA LYS A 77 17.86 8.68 3.29
C LYS A 77 17.02 8.58 2.00
N GLY A 78 16.57 9.70 1.45
CA GLY A 78 15.76 9.77 0.24
C GLY A 78 14.41 10.46 0.44
N ALA A 79 13.38 10.08 -0.33
CA ALA A 79 12.04 10.63 -0.19
C ALA A 79 11.42 10.16 1.15
N ASP A 80 11.15 11.09 2.07
CA ASP A 80 10.56 10.81 3.39
C ASP A 80 9.06 11.05 3.42
N ALA A 81 8.61 12.17 2.84
CA ALA A 81 7.19 12.51 2.82
C ALA A 81 6.74 12.90 1.41
N ILE A 82 5.55 12.43 1.04
CA ILE A 82 4.86 12.76 -0.21
C ILE A 82 3.53 13.42 0.19
N LEU A 83 3.31 14.64 -0.28
CA LEU A 83 2.03 15.36 -0.11
C LEU A 83 1.37 15.51 -1.49
N ALA A 84 0.24 14.85 -1.68
CA ALA A 84 -0.61 15.01 -2.85
C ALA A 84 -1.80 15.91 -2.52
N THR A 85 -2.13 16.83 -3.43
CA THR A 85 -3.25 17.75 -3.31
C THR A 85 -4.05 17.74 -4.61
N GLY A 86 -5.39 17.64 -4.51
CA GLY A 86 -6.26 17.58 -5.68
C GLY A 86 -7.73 17.79 -5.32
N GLN A 87 -8.64 17.66 -6.32
CA GLN A 87 -10.09 17.85 -6.15
C GLN A 87 -10.91 16.65 -6.65
N PRO A 88 -10.79 15.46 -6.01
CA PRO A 88 -9.83 15.07 -4.98
C PRO A 88 -8.51 14.54 -5.53
N ALA A 89 -7.48 14.46 -4.70
CA ALA A 89 -6.38 13.54 -4.88
C ALA A 89 -6.86 12.11 -4.62
N THR A 90 -6.31 11.13 -5.34
CA THR A 90 -6.68 9.71 -5.18
C THR A 90 -5.44 8.85 -4.97
N LEU A 91 -5.61 7.77 -4.21
CA LEU A 91 -4.58 6.76 -3.97
C LEU A 91 -5.20 5.38 -4.18
N ILE A 92 -4.52 4.52 -4.93
CA ILE A 92 -4.86 3.11 -5.09
C ILE A 92 -3.63 2.30 -4.74
N GLN A 93 -3.80 1.27 -3.94
CA GLN A 93 -2.74 0.32 -3.59
C GLN A 93 -3.32 -1.07 -3.41
N GLN A 94 -2.63 -2.09 -3.89
CA GLN A 94 -2.97 -3.49 -3.67
C GLN A 94 -2.02 -4.08 -2.60
N PRO A 95 -2.50 -4.29 -1.36
CA PRO A 95 -1.65 -4.74 -0.26
C PRO A 95 -1.02 -6.11 -0.47
N THR A 96 -1.79 -7.04 -1.06
CA THR A 96 -1.33 -8.38 -1.49
C THR A 96 -2.13 -8.83 -2.72
N PRO A 97 -1.64 -9.79 -3.53
CA PRO A 97 -2.34 -10.26 -4.72
C PRO A 97 -3.74 -10.83 -4.44
N GLU A 98 -3.96 -11.36 -3.23
CA GLU A 98 -5.22 -11.99 -2.82
C GLU A 98 -6.22 -11.01 -2.23
N GLN A 99 -5.79 -9.81 -1.82
CA GLN A 99 -6.65 -8.80 -1.22
C GLN A 99 -7.19 -7.84 -2.28
N ALA A 100 -8.39 -7.34 -2.05
CA ALA A 100 -8.92 -6.26 -2.85
C ALA A 100 -8.07 -4.99 -2.72
N PRO A 101 -7.90 -4.19 -3.79
CA PRO A 101 -7.19 -2.94 -3.70
C PRO A 101 -7.86 -1.99 -2.70
N VAL A 102 -7.03 -1.23 -1.99
CA VAL A 102 -7.46 -0.08 -1.19
C VAL A 102 -7.55 1.12 -2.12
N GLU A 103 -8.71 1.73 -2.19
CA GLU A 103 -8.94 2.99 -2.89
C GLU A 103 -9.17 4.09 -1.86
N ALA A 104 -8.39 5.16 -1.92
CA ALA A 104 -8.52 6.30 -1.03
C ALA A 104 -8.64 7.60 -1.82
N SER A 105 -9.38 8.57 -1.27
CA SER A 105 -9.50 9.91 -1.83
C SER A 105 -9.61 10.95 -0.72
N ALA A 106 -9.05 12.15 -0.96
CA ALA A 106 -9.16 13.31 -0.07
C ALA A 106 -8.72 14.57 -0.85
N LEU A 107 -8.97 15.76 -0.30
CA LEU A 107 -8.37 16.97 -0.89
C LEU A 107 -6.86 17.00 -0.68
N ARG A 108 -6.36 16.36 0.40
CA ARG A 108 -4.93 16.21 0.69
C ARG A 108 -4.64 14.81 1.18
N ILE A 109 -3.62 14.18 0.59
CA ILE A 109 -3.10 12.87 0.98
C ILE A 109 -1.63 13.04 1.33
N GLU A 110 -1.25 12.75 2.57
CA GLU A 110 0.14 12.74 3.04
C GLU A 110 0.59 11.30 3.27
N TYR A 111 1.65 10.88 2.62
CA TYR A 111 2.30 9.60 2.87
C TYR A 111 3.67 9.82 3.51
N ARG A 112 3.85 9.35 4.73
CA ARG A 112 5.12 9.39 5.49
C ARG A 112 5.74 8.01 5.53
N ARG A 113 6.80 7.84 4.78
CA ARG A 113 7.49 6.54 4.68
C ARG A 113 8.11 6.08 6.00
N SER A 114 8.71 7.00 6.76
CA SER A 114 9.34 6.71 8.05
C SER A 114 8.36 6.23 9.12
N GLU A 115 7.10 6.65 9.02
CA GLU A 115 6.04 6.31 9.99
C GLU A 115 5.09 5.22 9.48
N ASP A 116 5.23 4.78 8.23
CA ASP A 116 4.27 3.88 7.58
C ASP A 116 2.84 4.43 7.55
N LEU A 117 2.70 5.74 7.50
CA LEU A 117 1.45 6.45 7.68
C LEU A 117 0.97 7.05 6.37
N VAL A 118 -0.27 6.72 5.98
CA VAL A 118 -1.06 7.46 4.99
C VAL A 118 -2.10 8.26 5.75
N ARG A 119 -2.09 9.58 5.58
CA ARG A 119 -3.03 10.51 6.18
C ARG A 119 -3.87 11.18 5.11
N LEU A 120 -5.17 11.00 5.20
CA LEU A 120 -6.17 11.61 4.34
C LEU A 120 -6.79 12.78 5.09
N MET A 121 -6.84 13.94 4.48
CA MET A 121 -7.35 15.18 5.10
C MET A 121 -8.31 15.89 4.16
N ASP A 122 -9.40 16.34 4.73
CA ASP A 122 -10.49 17.04 4.08
C ASP A 122 -11.22 16.13 3.06
N GLU A 123 -12.47 15.85 3.31
CA GLU A 123 -13.30 14.94 2.49
C GLU A 123 -12.70 13.54 2.34
N ALA A 124 -12.10 13.03 3.42
CA ALA A 124 -11.39 11.77 3.41
C ALA A 124 -12.34 10.58 3.22
N LYS A 125 -11.96 9.66 2.33
CA LYS A 125 -12.70 8.44 2.03
C LYS A 125 -11.75 7.29 1.73
N ILE A 126 -12.03 6.13 2.31
CA ILE A 126 -11.35 4.86 1.98
C ILE A 126 -12.41 3.83 1.59
N LYS A 127 -12.12 3.08 0.54
CA LYS A 127 -12.92 1.96 0.08
C LYS A 127 -12.03 0.73 -0.04
N GLN A 128 -12.46 -0.37 0.52
CA GLN A 128 -11.81 -1.67 0.39
C GLN A 128 -12.86 -2.77 0.51
N ASP A 129 -12.80 -3.76 -0.37
CA ASP A 129 -13.66 -4.95 -0.33
C ASP A 129 -15.15 -4.61 -0.21
N GLY A 130 -15.59 -3.61 -0.96
CA GLY A 130 -16.97 -3.12 -0.94
C GLY A 130 -17.33 -2.24 0.26
N SER A 131 -16.58 -2.29 1.35
CA SER A 131 -16.77 -1.42 2.52
C SER A 131 -16.24 -0.01 2.24
N THR A 132 -16.92 0.99 2.78
CA THR A 132 -16.54 2.40 2.67
C THR A 132 -16.47 3.05 4.04
N LEU A 133 -15.41 3.82 4.28
CA LEU A 133 -15.21 4.66 5.46
C LEU A 133 -15.04 6.10 4.99
N SER A 134 -15.80 7.03 5.53
CA SER A 134 -15.73 8.46 5.21
C SER A 134 -15.61 9.29 6.49
N GLY A 135 -14.90 10.41 6.41
CA GLY A 135 -14.70 11.36 7.51
C GLY A 135 -13.96 12.59 7.05
N ASP A 136 -13.68 13.50 7.97
CA ASP A 136 -12.85 14.67 7.68
C ASP A 136 -11.35 14.28 7.63
N HIS A 137 -10.97 13.35 8.49
CA HIS A 137 -9.61 12.89 8.64
C HIS A 137 -9.55 11.38 8.82
N ILE A 138 -8.67 10.72 8.06
CA ILE A 138 -8.43 9.28 8.17
C ILE A 138 -6.92 9.04 8.17
N ASP A 139 -6.41 8.38 9.22
CA ASP A 139 -5.05 7.87 9.32
C ASP A 139 -5.04 6.36 9.07
N TYR A 140 -4.27 5.92 8.09
CA TYR A 140 -4.02 4.51 7.80
C TYR A 140 -2.57 4.16 8.10
N ILE A 141 -2.35 3.32 9.11
CA ILE A 141 -1.03 2.80 9.49
C ILE A 141 -0.82 1.49 8.73
N VAL A 142 -0.03 1.54 7.66
CA VAL A 142 0.13 0.43 6.70
C VAL A 142 0.69 -0.83 7.37
N SER A 143 1.75 -0.69 8.18
CA SER A 143 2.41 -1.82 8.86
C SER A 143 1.51 -2.52 9.89
N GLN A 144 0.56 -1.80 10.48
CA GLN A 144 -0.38 -2.32 11.48
C GLN A 144 -1.75 -2.67 10.89
N ARG A 145 -1.99 -2.34 9.61
CA ARG A 145 -3.31 -2.46 8.95
C ARG A 145 -4.42 -1.81 9.77
N THR A 146 -4.10 -0.70 10.43
CA THR A 146 -5.01 -0.01 11.34
C THR A 146 -5.49 1.29 10.70
N VAL A 147 -6.80 1.48 10.67
CA VAL A 147 -7.46 2.71 10.21
C VAL A 147 -8.02 3.43 11.42
N LYS A 148 -7.73 4.73 11.53
CA LYS A 148 -8.32 5.64 12.51
C LYS A 148 -9.01 6.77 11.75
N ALA A 149 -10.29 7.00 12.01
CA ALA A 149 -11.05 8.05 11.36
C ALA A 149 -11.60 9.04 12.41
N ALA A 150 -11.64 10.31 12.04
CA ALA A 150 -12.25 11.37 12.82
C ALA A 150 -13.13 12.23 11.93
N GLY A 151 -14.25 12.66 12.47
CA GLY A 151 -15.12 13.65 11.85
C GLY A 151 -14.78 15.04 12.39
N ASN A 152 -15.10 16.09 11.63
CA ASN A 152 -14.92 17.49 12.05
C ASN A 152 -16.23 18.05 12.59
N ALA A 153 -16.35 18.16 13.88
CA ALA A 153 -17.52 18.74 14.56
C ALA A 153 -17.75 20.25 14.25
N GLY A 154 -16.84 20.90 13.49
CA GLY A 154 -16.84 22.35 13.24
C GLY A 154 -17.26 22.79 11.82
N SER A 155 -17.33 21.92 10.85
CA SER A 155 -17.61 22.30 9.43
C SER A 155 -19.03 21.94 9.01
N GLY A 156 -20.06 22.63 9.53
CA GLY A 156 -21.42 22.73 8.94
C GLY A 156 -22.15 21.46 8.49
N GLY A 157 -21.49 20.30 8.56
CA GLY A 157 -22.03 18.95 8.36
C GLY A 157 -22.17 18.23 9.68
N ASP A 158 -22.70 17.00 9.68
CA ASP A 158 -22.91 16.19 10.88
C ASP A 158 -21.59 15.85 11.61
N GLY A 159 -20.43 16.17 11.01
CA GLY A 159 -19.07 16.03 11.58
C GLY A 159 -18.74 14.62 12.06
N ARG A 160 -19.44 13.61 11.55
CA ARG A 160 -19.35 12.22 12.00
C ARG A 160 -18.57 11.36 11.00
N VAL A 161 -17.97 10.32 11.52
CA VAL A 161 -17.44 9.24 10.69
C VAL A 161 -18.62 8.40 10.20
N GLU A 162 -18.65 8.12 8.91
CA GLU A 162 -19.62 7.23 8.27
C GLU A 162 -18.92 5.94 7.80
N VAL A 163 -19.53 4.80 8.12
CA VAL A 163 -19.06 3.47 7.69
C VAL A 163 -20.21 2.76 6.99
N VAL A 164 -19.95 2.28 5.78
CA VAL A 164 -20.88 1.42 5.02
C VAL A 164 -20.22 0.07 4.83
N ILE A 165 -20.85 -0.99 5.33
CA ILE A 165 -20.38 -2.38 5.23
C ILE A 165 -21.43 -3.16 4.44
N PRO A 166 -21.08 -3.79 3.30
CA PRO A 166 -22.00 -4.60 2.53
C PRO A 166 -22.39 -5.88 3.31
N PRO A 167 -23.63 -6.39 3.13
CA PRO A 167 -24.12 -7.55 3.88
C PRO A 167 -23.29 -8.84 3.69
N GLU A 168 -22.64 -9.00 2.55
CA GLU A 168 -21.73 -10.12 2.26
C GLU A 168 -20.55 -10.18 3.21
N ASN A 169 -19.99 -9.03 3.59
CA ASN A 169 -18.83 -8.95 4.50
C ASN A 169 -19.19 -9.28 5.94
N LEU A 170 -20.46 -9.10 6.33
CA LEU A 170 -20.99 -9.51 7.64
C LEU A 170 -21.21 -11.02 7.77
N ARG A 171 -21.34 -11.74 6.63
CA ARG A 171 -21.58 -13.20 6.63
C ARG A 171 -20.30 -14.01 6.68
N SER A 172 -19.18 -13.46 6.23
CA SER A 172 -17.88 -14.16 6.22
C SER A 172 -17.31 -14.39 7.63
N GLU A 173 -17.64 -13.53 8.60
CA GLU A 173 -17.21 -13.70 9.99
C GLU A 173 -17.96 -14.81 10.74
N ALA A 174 -19.21 -15.08 10.36
CA ALA A 174 -20.05 -16.10 11.02
C ALA A 174 -19.75 -17.54 10.57
N ALA A 175 -18.94 -17.76 9.56
CA ALA A 175 -18.61 -19.08 9.01
C ALA A 175 -17.30 -19.69 9.55
N ASN A 176 -16.59 -18.99 10.42
CA ASN A 176 -15.30 -19.39 11.00
C ASN A 176 -15.34 -19.69 12.51
N ASP A 177 -16.54 -19.90 13.08
CA ASP A 177 -16.74 -20.32 14.48
C ASP A 177 -17.03 -21.83 14.60
#